data_406be8b6428031fe31bd434fc92399f1
#
_entry.id   406be8b6428031fe31bd434fc92399f1
#
_cell.length_a   1.000
_cell.length_b   1.000
_cell.length_c   1.000
_cell.angle_alpha   90.00
_cell.angle_beta   90.00
_cell.angle_gamma   90.00
#
_symmetry.space_group_name_H-M   'P 1'
#
loop_
_entity.id
_entity.type
_entity.pdbx_description
1 polymer ?
#
loop_
_entity_poly.entity_id
_entity_poly.type
_entity_poly.pdbx_seq_one_letter_code
_entity_poly.pdbx_strand_id
1 'polypeptide(L)'
;MTDLIGYSWSSVLLATALLASGCAGAKPPVAAAPEGQIPSATAAPTATTTASNPSPTASNVSISDEIRSRCGISDADAYFPFDSARVTSTDRTPLDEVVKCFTQGPLAGHSLKLVGRADPRGPSDYNLTLGQSRADAVSSYLAARGMSKDKAQPTSRGAMDAAGTDEGGWQRDRRVDVLLGN
;
A
#
# COMPACT_ATOMS: atom_id res chain seq x y z
N MET A 1 21.29 54.69 7.67
CA MET A 1 19.88 55.03 7.81
C MET A 1 19.19 53.70 7.81
N THR A 2 19.21 52.95 8.89
CA THR A 2 18.33 52.83 10.05
C THR A 2 16.86 52.68 9.70
N ASP A 3 16.33 51.46 9.83
CA ASP A 3 15.12 51.29 10.64
C ASP A 3 14.95 49.84 11.04
N LEU A 4 15.11 49.61 12.35
CA LEU A 4 14.80 48.42 13.10
C LEU A 4 13.34 48.45 13.50
N ILE A 5 12.51 47.50 13.10
CA ILE A 5 11.18 47.33 13.70
C ILE A 5 11.19 46.00 14.48
N GLY A 6 11.29 46.17 15.80
CA GLY A 6 11.12 45.12 16.79
C GLY A 6 9.65 44.74 16.96
N TYR A 7 9.36 43.46 16.95
CA TYR A 7 8.08 42.94 17.44
C TYR A 7 8.21 42.38 18.86
N SER A 8 7.52 43.07 19.75
CA SER A 8 7.35 42.74 21.15
C SER A 8 6.47 41.49 21.34
N TRP A 9 6.96 40.56 22.13
CA TRP A 9 6.22 39.40 22.61
C TRP A 9 5.47 39.77 23.86
N SER A 10 4.15 39.87 23.80
CA SER A 10 3.28 39.96 24.95
C SER A 10 2.84 38.58 25.40
N SER A 11 3.33 38.20 26.57
CA SER A 11 2.89 37.03 27.34
C SER A 11 1.47 37.25 27.82
N VAL A 12 0.54 36.36 27.50
CA VAL A 12 -0.76 36.21 28.15
C VAL A 12 -0.81 34.87 28.86
N LEU A 13 -0.58 34.92 30.17
CA LEU A 13 -0.90 33.85 31.11
C LEU A 13 -2.41 33.91 31.39
N LEU A 14 -3.13 32.86 31.07
CA LEU A 14 -4.47 32.61 31.59
C LEU A 14 -4.52 31.24 32.25
N ALA A 15 -4.56 31.28 33.58
CA ALA A 15 -4.85 30.12 34.42
C ALA A 15 -6.37 30.05 34.66
N THR A 16 -6.99 28.89 34.39
CA THR A 16 -8.30 28.55 34.97
C THR A 16 -8.43 27.04 35.15
N ALA A 17 -8.35 26.60 36.37
CA ALA A 17 -9.35 25.91 37.19
C ALA A 17 -9.83 24.51 36.73
N LEU A 18 -9.45 23.53 37.58
CA LEU A 18 -9.98 22.18 37.71
C LEU A 18 -11.49 22.16 37.93
N LEU A 19 -12.19 21.29 37.21
CA LEU A 19 -13.42 20.64 37.68
C LEU A 19 -13.31 19.16 37.41
N ALA A 20 -13.08 18.40 38.47
CA ALA A 20 -13.22 16.95 38.50
C ALA A 20 -14.71 16.60 38.53
N SER A 21 -15.23 15.91 37.53
CA SER A 21 -16.52 15.22 37.58
C SER A 21 -16.29 13.74 37.31
N GLY A 22 -16.32 12.97 38.39
CA GLY A 22 -16.31 11.51 38.33
C GLY A 22 -17.66 11.01 37.83
N CYS A 23 -17.66 10.21 36.75
CA CYS A 23 -18.75 9.31 36.41
C CYS A 23 -18.25 7.88 36.59
N ALA A 24 -18.68 7.26 37.67
CA ALA A 24 -18.58 5.80 37.87
C ALA A 24 -19.51 5.10 36.87
N GLY A 25 -18.96 4.59 35.80
CA GLY A 25 -19.66 3.72 34.86
C GLY A 25 -19.68 2.28 35.38
N ALA A 26 -20.84 1.81 35.82
CA ALA A 26 -21.08 0.45 36.25
C ALA A 26 -20.87 -0.53 35.06
N LYS A 27 -20.01 -1.53 35.27
CA LYS A 27 -19.76 -2.66 34.39
C LYS A 27 -21.02 -3.56 34.35
N PRO A 28 -21.60 -3.88 33.18
CA PRO A 28 -22.71 -4.83 33.12
C PRO A 28 -22.22 -6.24 33.47
N PRO A 29 -23.08 -7.10 34.07
CA PRO A 29 -22.73 -8.47 34.44
C PRO A 29 -22.56 -9.32 33.18
N VAL A 30 -21.44 -10.04 33.10
CA VAL A 30 -21.19 -11.07 32.11
C VAL A 30 -22.14 -12.24 32.38
N ALA A 31 -23.07 -12.49 31.47
CA ALA A 31 -23.89 -13.67 31.48
C ALA A 31 -23.03 -14.89 31.14
N ALA A 32 -23.00 -15.88 32.03
CA ALA A 32 -22.34 -17.15 31.78
C ALA A 32 -23.04 -17.89 30.63
N ALA A 33 -22.25 -18.23 29.60
CA ALA A 33 -22.69 -19.15 28.55
C ALA A 33 -22.66 -20.59 29.06
N PRO A 34 -23.61 -21.46 28.67
CA PRO A 34 -23.62 -22.85 29.08
C PRO A 34 -22.50 -23.64 28.39
N GLU A 35 -21.83 -24.48 29.19
CA GLU A 35 -20.85 -25.46 28.72
C GLU A 35 -21.55 -26.47 27.79
N GLY A 36 -21.36 -26.33 26.48
CA GLY A 36 -21.74 -27.34 25.49
C GLY A 36 -20.58 -28.29 25.25
N GLN A 37 -20.85 -29.58 25.51
CA GLN A 37 -19.98 -30.73 25.32
C GLN A 37 -19.36 -30.76 23.92
N ILE A 38 -18.04 -30.89 23.85
CA ILE A 38 -17.27 -31.13 22.64
C ILE A 38 -17.41 -32.60 22.25
N PRO A 39 -17.98 -32.99 21.11
CA PRO A 39 -17.86 -34.34 20.62
C PRO A 39 -16.42 -34.58 20.12
N SER A 40 -15.81 -35.64 20.64
CA SER A 40 -14.52 -36.18 20.24
C SER A 40 -14.59 -36.55 18.74
N ALA A 41 -13.97 -35.73 17.86
CA ALA A 41 -13.87 -36.07 16.46
C ALA A 41 -12.61 -36.89 16.20
N THR A 42 -12.85 -38.08 15.77
CA THR A 42 -11.97 -39.10 15.19
C THR A 42 -10.95 -38.51 14.23
N ALA A 43 -9.68 -38.92 14.42
CA ALA A 43 -8.56 -38.57 13.55
C ALA A 43 -8.84 -38.91 12.08
N ALA A 44 -8.77 -37.93 11.21
CA ALA A 44 -8.72 -38.12 9.77
C ALA A 44 -7.25 -38.13 9.30
N PRO A 45 -6.94 -38.84 8.20
CA PRO A 45 -5.56 -39.15 7.80
C PRO A 45 -4.81 -37.91 7.35
N THR A 46 -3.56 -37.81 7.79
CA THR A 46 -2.57 -36.82 7.39
C THR A 46 -2.29 -36.92 5.88
N ALA A 47 -2.91 -36.06 5.11
CA ALA A 47 -2.44 -35.77 3.77
C ALA A 47 -1.25 -34.80 3.88
N THR A 48 -0.05 -35.32 3.76
CA THR A 48 1.17 -34.53 3.57
C THR A 48 1.11 -33.89 2.20
N THR A 49 0.42 -32.77 2.08
CA THR A 49 0.57 -31.89 0.94
C THR A 49 1.85 -31.08 1.19
N THR A 50 2.91 -31.46 0.49
CA THR A 50 4.11 -30.65 0.36
C THR A 50 3.69 -29.36 -0.32
N ALA A 51 3.30 -28.38 0.47
CA ALA A 51 3.14 -27.01 0.01
C ALA A 51 4.53 -26.51 -0.41
N SER A 52 4.79 -26.56 -1.71
CA SER A 52 5.90 -25.82 -2.33
C SER A 52 5.66 -24.35 -2.00
N ASN A 53 6.36 -23.89 -0.98
CA ASN A 53 6.36 -22.49 -0.59
C ASN A 53 6.94 -21.70 -1.79
N PRO A 54 6.14 -20.89 -2.53
CA PRO A 54 6.71 -20.10 -3.61
C PRO A 54 7.71 -19.13 -2.99
N SER A 55 8.94 -19.20 -3.46
CA SER A 55 10.04 -18.31 -3.07
C SER A 55 9.57 -16.85 -3.09
N PRO A 56 9.85 -16.05 -2.07
CA PRO A 56 9.40 -14.66 -1.98
C PRO A 56 10.29 -13.72 -2.82
N THR A 57 10.36 -13.95 -4.13
CA THR A 57 11.20 -13.13 -5.03
C THR A 57 10.37 -12.30 -6.00
N ALA A 58 9.07 -12.16 -5.76
CA ALA A 58 8.20 -11.38 -6.62
C ALA A 58 8.02 -9.96 -6.07
N SER A 59 8.25 -8.99 -6.91
CA SER A 59 8.10 -7.55 -6.66
C SER A 59 6.62 -7.10 -6.85
N ASN A 60 6.12 -6.04 -6.17
CA ASN A 60 4.70 -5.62 -6.18
C ASN A 60 4.36 -4.58 -7.27
N VAL A 61 5.22 -4.41 -8.26
CA VAL A 61 5.09 -3.40 -9.31
C VAL A 61 5.23 -4.05 -10.67
N SER A 62 4.29 -3.85 -11.57
CA SER A 62 4.37 -4.26 -12.97
C SER A 62 4.75 -3.05 -13.81
N ILE A 63 5.94 -3.05 -14.40
CA ILE A 63 6.45 -1.96 -15.24
C ILE A 63 6.13 -2.29 -16.70
N SER A 64 5.52 -1.34 -17.44
CA SER A 64 5.16 -1.56 -18.83
C SER A 64 6.38 -1.83 -19.72
N ASP A 65 6.18 -2.65 -20.77
CA ASP A 65 7.24 -3.02 -21.74
C ASP A 65 7.89 -1.79 -22.38
N GLU A 66 7.11 -0.73 -22.61
CA GLU A 66 7.63 0.51 -23.16
C GLU A 66 8.66 1.16 -22.23
N ILE A 67 8.36 1.26 -20.94
CA ILE A 67 9.30 1.80 -19.95
C ILE A 67 10.50 0.87 -19.83
N ARG A 68 10.28 -0.44 -19.72
CA ARG A 68 11.36 -1.42 -19.59
C ARG A 68 12.35 -1.36 -20.75
N SER A 69 11.84 -1.36 -21.96
CA SER A 69 12.68 -1.32 -23.17
C SER A 69 13.46 0.00 -23.30
N ARG A 70 12.84 1.15 -22.98
CA ARG A 70 13.49 2.46 -23.08
C ARG A 70 14.47 2.75 -21.95
N CYS A 71 14.22 2.19 -20.76
CA CYS A 71 15.04 2.42 -19.57
C CYS A 71 16.05 1.30 -19.30
N GLY A 72 15.98 0.18 -20.02
CA GLY A 72 16.84 -1.00 -19.77
C GLY A 72 16.53 -1.68 -18.43
N ILE A 73 15.29 -1.61 -17.96
CA ILE A 73 14.85 -2.22 -16.69
C ILE A 73 14.50 -3.68 -16.94
N SER A 74 15.09 -4.59 -16.15
CA SER A 74 14.77 -6.02 -16.18
C SER A 74 13.37 -6.28 -15.65
N ASP A 75 12.78 -7.44 -16.01
CA ASP A 75 11.48 -7.86 -15.51
C ASP A 75 11.43 -7.81 -13.97
N ALA A 76 10.50 -7.05 -13.47
CA ALA A 76 10.17 -6.96 -12.05
C ALA A 76 8.68 -7.24 -11.87
N ASP A 77 8.34 -8.50 -11.72
CA ASP A 77 7.00 -8.89 -11.34
C ASP A 77 6.83 -8.72 -9.82
N ALA A 78 6.01 -7.77 -9.45
CA ALA A 78 5.81 -7.35 -8.09
C ALA A 78 4.37 -7.51 -7.65
N TYR A 79 4.12 -8.20 -6.54
CA TYR A 79 2.78 -8.43 -6.02
C TYR A 79 2.66 -8.03 -4.56
N PHE A 80 1.61 -7.27 -4.22
CA PHE A 80 1.34 -6.91 -2.83
C PHE A 80 0.86 -8.13 -2.02
N PRO A 81 1.27 -8.27 -0.75
CA PRO A 81 0.64 -9.20 0.16
C PRO A 81 -0.87 -8.95 0.26
N PHE A 82 -1.62 -9.98 0.64
CA PHE A 82 -3.05 -9.81 0.90
C PHE A 82 -3.28 -8.67 1.89
N ASP A 83 -4.26 -7.83 1.61
CA ASP A 83 -4.66 -6.69 2.46
C ASP A 83 -3.51 -5.73 2.84
N SER A 84 -2.55 -5.52 1.93
CA SER A 84 -1.37 -4.67 2.15
C SER A 84 -1.16 -3.70 0.99
N ALA A 85 -0.69 -2.50 1.32
CA ALA A 85 -0.22 -1.48 0.37
C ALA A 85 1.26 -1.12 0.61
N ARG A 86 2.03 -1.98 1.29
CA ARG A 86 3.43 -1.70 1.62
C ARG A 86 4.36 -2.03 0.47
N VAL A 87 5.16 -1.05 0.02
CA VAL A 87 6.29 -1.26 -0.90
C VAL A 87 7.37 -2.07 -0.19
N THR A 88 7.72 -3.22 -0.74
CA THR A 88 8.69 -4.16 -0.15
C THR A 88 10.12 -3.84 -0.57
N SER A 89 11.10 -4.54 0.02
CA SER A 89 12.51 -4.37 -0.36
C SER A 89 12.79 -4.81 -1.80
N THR A 90 12.05 -5.80 -2.30
CA THR A 90 12.17 -6.30 -3.69
C THR A 90 11.69 -5.30 -4.73
N ASP A 91 10.74 -4.42 -4.36
CA ASP A 91 10.21 -3.37 -5.25
C ASP A 91 11.19 -2.21 -5.44
N ARG A 92 12.10 -2.00 -4.50
CA ARG A 92 12.94 -0.80 -4.43
C ARG A 92 13.89 -0.69 -5.61
N THR A 93 14.58 -1.77 -5.96
CA THR A 93 15.54 -1.73 -7.07
C THR A 93 14.89 -1.33 -8.40
N PRO A 94 13.80 -1.99 -8.87
CA PRO A 94 13.16 -1.58 -10.11
C PRO A 94 12.52 -0.18 -10.03
N LEU A 95 12.00 0.24 -8.89
CA LEU A 95 11.48 1.60 -8.70
C LEU A 95 12.59 2.65 -8.69
N ASP A 96 13.77 2.37 -8.13
CA ASP A 96 14.93 3.26 -8.19
C ASP A 96 15.44 3.42 -9.63
N GLU A 97 15.41 2.35 -10.44
CA GLU A 97 15.73 2.41 -11.87
C GLU A 97 14.70 3.25 -12.65
N VAL A 98 13.41 3.13 -12.33
CA VAL A 98 12.37 4.01 -12.89
C VAL A 98 12.66 5.47 -12.55
N VAL A 99 12.93 5.80 -11.27
CA VAL A 99 13.26 7.18 -10.89
C VAL A 99 14.44 7.70 -11.68
N LYS A 100 15.53 6.95 -11.77
CA LYS A 100 16.73 7.35 -12.53
C LYS A 100 16.41 7.61 -14.00
N CYS A 101 15.61 6.75 -14.63
CA CYS A 101 15.22 6.87 -16.03
C CYS A 101 14.37 8.13 -16.28
N PHE A 102 13.44 8.45 -15.38
CA PHE A 102 12.53 9.59 -15.52
C PHE A 102 13.09 10.93 -15.03
N THR A 103 14.18 10.91 -14.26
CA THR A 103 14.83 12.15 -13.79
C THR A 103 16.07 12.51 -14.59
N GLN A 104 16.85 11.51 -15.04
CA GLN A 104 18.16 11.70 -15.67
C GLN A 104 18.38 10.84 -16.92
N GLY A 105 17.45 9.95 -17.24
CA GLY A 105 17.55 8.97 -18.32
C GLY A 105 16.72 9.31 -19.56
N PRO A 106 16.47 8.31 -20.43
CA PRO A 106 15.78 8.48 -21.71
C PRO A 106 14.33 9.00 -21.61
N LEU A 107 13.69 8.87 -20.44
CA LEU A 107 12.33 9.36 -20.18
C LEU A 107 12.31 10.58 -19.25
N ALA A 108 13.42 11.31 -19.16
CA ALA A 108 13.49 12.53 -18.35
C ALA A 108 12.40 13.54 -18.75
N GLY A 109 11.67 14.05 -17.75
CA GLY A 109 10.58 15.00 -17.93
C GLY A 109 9.22 14.41 -18.31
N HIS A 110 9.14 13.12 -18.66
CA HIS A 110 7.86 12.43 -18.85
C HIS A 110 7.14 12.18 -17.52
N SER A 111 5.84 11.87 -17.60
CA SER A 111 5.04 11.49 -16.44
C SER A 111 4.80 9.97 -16.38
N LEU A 112 4.42 9.50 -15.21
CA LEU A 112 4.00 8.12 -14.95
C LEU A 112 2.52 8.08 -14.57
N LYS A 113 1.81 7.07 -15.05
CA LYS A 113 0.50 6.68 -14.53
C LYS A 113 0.67 5.42 -13.70
N LEU A 114 0.24 5.47 -12.45
CA LEU A 114 0.30 4.37 -11.49
C LEU A 114 -1.12 3.84 -11.29
N VAL A 115 -1.38 2.59 -11.68
CA VAL A 115 -2.71 1.99 -11.58
C VAL A 115 -2.71 0.89 -10.54
N GLY A 116 -3.27 1.18 -9.37
CA GLY A 116 -3.38 0.21 -8.28
C GLY A 116 -4.51 -0.79 -8.51
N ARG A 117 -4.22 -2.06 -8.22
CA ARG A 117 -5.11 -3.18 -8.43
C ARG A 117 -5.27 -4.01 -7.17
N ALA A 118 -6.38 -4.74 -7.08
CA ALA A 118 -6.70 -5.68 -6.00
C ALA A 118 -7.19 -7.00 -6.58
N ASP A 119 -7.12 -8.07 -5.80
CA ASP A 119 -7.76 -9.34 -6.13
C ASP A 119 -9.30 -9.25 -5.97
N PRO A 120 -10.09 -10.22 -6.49
CA PRO A 120 -11.54 -10.09 -6.55
C PRO A 120 -12.25 -10.30 -5.21
N ARG A 121 -11.54 -10.60 -4.13
CA ARG A 121 -12.13 -10.85 -2.82
C ARG A 121 -12.53 -9.55 -2.13
N GLY A 122 -13.70 -9.55 -1.50
CA GLY A 122 -14.23 -8.42 -0.74
C GLY A 122 -15.04 -7.42 -1.57
N PRO A 123 -15.57 -6.37 -0.92
CA PRO A 123 -16.40 -5.35 -1.56
C PRO A 123 -15.64 -4.52 -2.60
N SER A 124 -16.33 -4.09 -3.65
CA SER A 124 -15.73 -3.33 -4.75
C SER A 124 -15.18 -1.96 -4.31
N ASP A 125 -15.88 -1.25 -3.45
CA ASP A 125 -15.47 0.05 -2.88
C ASP A 125 -14.21 -0.08 -2.01
N TYR A 126 -14.15 -1.15 -1.21
CA TYR A 126 -12.95 -1.49 -0.45
C TYR A 126 -11.76 -1.74 -1.38
N ASN A 127 -11.93 -2.56 -2.43
CA ASN A 127 -10.86 -2.87 -3.39
C ASN A 127 -10.40 -1.64 -4.17
N LEU A 128 -11.30 -0.71 -4.49
CA LEU A 128 -10.91 0.58 -5.08
C LEU A 128 -10.02 1.38 -4.13
N THR A 129 -10.40 1.47 -2.85
CA THR A 129 -9.61 2.17 -1.82
C THR A 129 -8.25 1.50 -1.59
N LEU A 130 -8.21 0.17 -1.54
CA LEU A 130 -6.97 -0.60 -1.37
C LEU A 130 -6.02 -0.42 -2.58
N GLY A 131 -6.57 -0.48 -3.80
CA GLY A 131 -5.82 -0.20 -5.01
C GLY A 131 -5.25 1.23 -5.02
N GLN A 132 -6.06 2.23 -4.61
CA GLN A 132 -5.58 3.61 -4.48
C GLN A 132 -4.42 3.71 -3.47
N SER A 133 -4.56 3.10 -2.31
CA SER A 133 -3.51 3.09 -1.28
C SER A 133 -2.20 2.47 -1.78
N ARG A 134 -2.27 1.45 -2.63
CA ARG A 134 -1.10 0.84 -3.28
C ARG A 134 -0.43 1.80 -4.25
N ALA A 135 -1.21 2.43 -5.13
CA ALA A 135 -0.69 3.41 -6.09
C ALA A 135 -0.06 4.63 -5.39
N ASP A 136 -0.69 5.11 -4.31
CA ASP A 136 -0.19 6.22 -3.49
C ASP A 136 1.11 5.85 -2.76
N ALA A 137 1.26 4.62 -2.30
CA ALA A 137 2.49 4.13 -1.67
C ALA A 137 3.66 4.12 -2.67
N VAL A 138 3.43 3.66 -3.90
CA VAL A 138 4.43 3.71 -4.98
C VAL A 138 4.75 5.16 -5.35
N SER A 139 3.75 6.03 -5.54
CA SER A 139 3.95 7.46 -5.84
C SER A 139 4.78 8.14 -4.76
N SER A 140 4.47 7.87 -3.48
CA SER A 140 5.22 8.42 -2.35
C SER A 140 6.67 7.93 -2.31
N TYR A 141 6.90 6.67 -2.66
CA TYR A 141 8.24 6.11 -2.77
C TYR A 141 9.05 6.82 -3.87
N LEU A 142 8.49 6.97 -5.08
CA LEU A 142 9.14 7.65 -6.19
C LEU A 142 9.47 9.11 -5.84
N ALA A 143 8.54 9.80 -5.17
CA ALA A 143 8.75 11.18 -4.72
C ALA A 143 9.88 11.29 -3.67
N ALA A 144 9.97 10.35 -2.73
CA ALA A 144 11.04 10.29 -1.75
C ALA A 144 12.43 10.03 -2.37
N ARG A 145 12.46 9.52 -3.63
CA ARG A 145 13.67 9.27 -4.41
C ARG A 145 14.02 10.39 -5.40
N GLY A 146 13.27 11.50 -5.37
CA GLY A 146 13.56 12.69 -6.15
C GLY A 146 12.72 12.89 -7.41
N MET A 147 11.73 12.03 -7.65
CA MET A 147 10.75 12.28 -8.71
C MET A 147 9.76 13.37 -8.26
N SER A 148 9.43 14.30 -9.15
CA SER A 148 8.42 15.33 -8.85
C SER A 148 7.03 14.70 -8.70
N LYS A 149 6.26 15.11 -7.67
CA LYS A 149 4.96 14.51 -7.34
C LYS A 149 3.93 14.62 -8.44
N ASP A 150 3.97 15.71 -9.20
CA ASP A 150 3.10 15.96 -10.36
C ASP A 150 3.38 15.01 -11.54
N LYS A 151 4.55 14.37 -11.53
CA LYS A 151 4.96 13.41 -12.56
C LYS A 151 4.52 11.97 -12.28
N ALA A 152 4.07 11.64 -11.08
CA ALA A 152 3.57 10.33 -10.73
C ALA A 152 2.07 10.42 -10.38
N GLN A 153 1.21 9.98 -11.29
CA GLN A 153 -0.25 10.11 -11.20
C GLN A 153 -0.88 8.79 -10.71
N PRO A 154 -1.17 8.68 -9.40
CA PRO A 154 -1.80 7.49 -8.85
C PRO A 154 -3.29 7.45 -9.16
N THR A 155 -3.79 6.27 -9.51
CA THR A 155 -5.20 5.97 -9.71
C THR A 155 -5.47 4.52 -9.30
N SER A 156 -6.74 4.13 -9.19
CA SER A 156 -7.15 2.78 -8.85
C SER A 156 -8.17 2.22 -9.85
N ARG A 157 -8.06 0.95 -10.12
CA ARG A 157 -9.10 0.14 -10.77
C ARG A 157 -9.66 -0.95 -9.83
N GLY A 158 -9.16 -1.03 -8.59
CA GLY A 158 -9.59 -2.04 -7.64
C GLY A 158 -9.51 -3.44 -8.25
N ALA A 159 -10.58 -4.22 -8.14
CA ALA A 159 -10.67 -5.56 -8.69
C ALA A 159 -11.33 -5.64 -10.09
N MET A 160 -11.51 -4.51 -10.80
CA MET A 160 -12.23 -4.49 -12.09
C MET A 160 -11.61 -5.39 -13.16
N ASP A 161 -10.28 -5.56 -13.14
CA ASP A 161 -9.54 -6.37 -14.11
C ASP A 161 -8.95 -7.62 -13.44
N ALA A 162 -9.44 -8.02 -12.27
CA ALA A 162 -8.98 -9.21 -11.59
C ALA A 162 -9.42 -10.46 -12.38
N ALA A 163 -8.48 -11.35 -12.65
CA ALA A 163 -8.70 -12.56 -13.42
C ALA A 163 -8.32 -13.83 -12.64
N GLY A 164 -7.73 -13.68 -11.47
CA GLY A 164 -7.31 -14.80 -10.62
C GLY A 164 -8.49 -15.56 -10.04
N THR A 165 -8.40 -16.89 -10.06
CA THR A 165 -9.39 -17.80 -9.48
C THR A 165 -8.84 -18.59 -8.30
N ASP A 166 -7.54 -18.50 -8.07
CA ASP A 166 -6.79 -19.15 -6.99
C ASP A 166 -5.76 -18.18 -6.39
N GLU A 167 -5.06 -18.58 -5.34
CA GLU A 167 -4.10 -17.70 -4.65
C GLU A 167 -2.98 -17.21 -5.58
N GLY A 168 -2.50 -18.04 -6.50
CA GLY A 168 -1.49 -17.63 -7.49
C GLY A 168 -2.01 -16.56 -8.46
N GLY A 169 -3.26 -16.69 -8.90
CA GLY A 169 -3.95 -15.69 -9.71
C GLY A 169 -4.22 -14.41 -8.93
N TRP A 170 -4.76 -14.53 -7.72
CA TRP A 170 -5.01 -13.39 -6.83
C TRP A 170 -3.73 -12.63 -6.49
N GLN A 171 -2.61 -13.34 -6.31
CA GLN A 171 -1.32 -12.69 -6.09
C GLN A 171 -0.94 -11.80 -7.28
N ARG A 172 -1.13 -12.25 -8.53
CA ARG A 172 -0.87 -11.46 -9.73
C ARG A 172 -1.83 -10.28 -9.89
N ASP A 173 -3.07 -10.39 -9.38
CA ASP A 173 -4.02 -9.29 -9.37
C ASP A 173 -3.61 -8.18 -8.39
N ARG A 174 -2.92 -8.50 -7.31
CA ARG A 174 -2.46 -7.53 -6.29
C ARG A 174 -1.19 -6.81 -6.70
N ARG A 175 -1.30 -5.84 -7.60
CA ARG A 175 -0.16 -5.11 -8.15
C ARG A 175 -0.42 -3.62 -8.37
N VAL A 176 0.63 -2.90 -8.70
CA VAL A 176 0.54 -1.55 -9.29
C VAL A 176 1.18 -1.61 -10.67
N ASP A 177 0.40 -1.28 -11.69
CA ASP A 177 0.93 -1.12 -13.05
C ASP A 177 1.56 0.27 -13.18
N VAL A 178 2.82 0.31 -13.60
CA VAL A 178 3.58 1.54 -13.89
C VAL A 178 3.62 1.74 -15.38
N LEU A 179 2.88 2.72 -15.85
CA LEU A 179 2.67 3.04 -17.26
C LEU A 179 3.27 4.40 -17.60
N LEU A 180 3.68 4.58 -18.85
CA LEU A 180 4.07 5.90 -19.35
C LEU A 180 2.83 6.79 -19.37
N GLY A 181 2.94 7.99 -18.79
CA GLY A 181 1.91 9.02 -18.86
C GLY A 181 2.02 9.82 -20.17
N ASN A 182 0.90 10.35 -20.58
CA ASN A 182 0.84 11.24 -21.77
C ASN A 182 1.41 12.61 -21.44
#